data_c091dcebc08f6321949783b69e107139
#
_entry.id   c091dcebc08f6321949783b69e107139
#
_cell.length_a   1.000
_cell.length_b   1.000
_cell.length_c   1.000
_cell.angle_alpha   90.00
_cell.angle_beta   90.00
_cell.angle_gamma   90.00
#
_symmetry.space_group_name_H-M   'P 1'
#
loop_
_entity.id
_entity.type
_entity.pdbx_description
1 polymer ?
#
loop_
_entity_poly.entity_id
_entity_poly.type
_entity_poly.pdbx_seq_one_letter_code
_entity_poly.pdbx_strand_id
1 'polypeptide(L)'
;IRKHLLEYDDVMNAQREVIYTRRRHAVYGERIEVDLNNIMVDFAESFVETYGDGEYEDFKFEMIRQVAVQPSFNENEFEEAKKKREVLAGMVVKDFQDAYARRMASIAATTYPVIKNVYEKNAAQYENIYVPVSDGRRVFNVPVDLKKAYDSEGKEVFKHFSKVIMLVIIDEDWKEHLREMDDLRQSVRNASYEQKDPLLIYKFESYNLFSKMLEKGNREILSTLFKAFVPVKENPDVTKQQMPQPKTDLSQLQTSRNEAAAAAGSREKSK
;
A
#
# COMPACT_ATOMS: atom_id res chain seq x y z
N ILE A 1 -23.26 -26.80 14.64
CA ILE A 1 -22.69 -25.51 15.14
C ILE A 1 -21.20 -25.38 14.79
N ARG A 2 -20.33 -26.37 15.10
CA ARG A 2 -18.88 -26.30 14.87
C ARG A 2 -18.50 -26.24 13.39
N LYS A 3 -19.21 -26.97 12.51
CA LYS A 3 -18.98 -26.97 11.05
C LYS A 3 -19.30 -25.61 10.43
N HIS A 4 -20.39 -24.96 10.82
CA HIS A 4 -20.74 -23.63 10.33
C HIS A 4 -19.76 -22.54 10.76
N LEU A 5 -19.19 -22.63 11.96
CA LEU A 5 -18.15 -21.69 12.40
C LEU A 5 -16.89 -21.79 11.54
N LEU A 6 -16.47 -23.00 11.16
CA LEU A 6 -15.33 -23.23 10.28
C LEU A 6 -15.56 -22.61 8.89
N GLU A 7 -16.76 -22.69 8.34
CA GLU A 7 -17.08 -22.15 7.01
C GLU A 7 -16.99 -20.61 6.95
N TYR A 8 -17.30 -19.89 8.05
CA TYR A 8 -17.07 -18.45 8.16
C TYR A 8 -15.57 -18.12 8.26
N ASP A 9 -14.82 -18.92 9.01
CA ASP A 9 -13.39 -18.73 9.19
C ASP A 9 -12.62 -19.05 7.92
N ASP A 10 -13.07 -20.01 7.10
CA ASP A 10 -12.46 -20.35 5.81
C ASP A 10 -12.50 -19.18 4.82
N VAL A 11 -13.58 -18.42 4.78
CA VAL A 11 -13.69 -17.21 3.93
C VAL A 11 -12.62 -16.18 4.33
N MET A 12 -12.51 -15.90 5.63
CA MET A 12 -11.51 -14.97 6.14
C MET A 12 -10.08 -15.44 5.93
N ASN A 13 -9.84 -16.74 6.05
CA ASN A 13 -8.51 -17.31 5.82
C ASN A 13 -8.09 -17.20 4.37
N ALA A 14 -8.99 -17.45 3.41
CA ALA A 14 -8.71 -17.29 1.99
C ALA A 14 -8.35 -15.83 1.65
N GLN A 15 -9.09 -14.85 2.14
CA GLN A 15 -8.80 -13.43 1.95
C GLN A 15 -7.47 -13.03 2.59
N ARG A 16 -7.20 -13.51 3.81
CA ARG A 16 -5.94 -13.27 4.54
C ARG A 16 -4.74 -13.80 3.77
N GLU A 17 -4.83 -14.96 3.16
CA GLU A 17 -3.75 -15.56 2.37
C GLU A 17 -3.39 -14.68 1.17
N VAL A 18 -4.39 -14.15 0.45
CA VAL A 18 -4.17 -13.20 -0.66
C VAL A 18 -3.42 -11.95 -0.17
N ILE A 19 -3.90 -11.32 0.90
CA ILE A 19 -3.30 -10.09 1.43
C ILE A 19 -1.89 -10.34 1.96
N TYR A 20 -1.66 -11.42 2.70
CA TYR A 20 -0.34 -11.74 3.25
C TYR A 20 0.66 -12.10 2.16
N THR A 21 0.21 -12.69 1.06
CA THR A 21 1.06 -12.93 -0.11
C THR A 21 1.46 -11.63 -0.79
N ARG A 22 0.51 -10.71 -1.06
CA ARG A 22 0.80 -9.36 -1.59
C ARG A 22 1.75 -8.59 -0.66
N ARG A 23 1.48 -8.62 0.64
CA ARG A 23 2.33 -7.96 1.64
C ARG A 23 3.74 -8.54 1.67
N ARG A 24 3.88 -9.85 1.59
CA ARG A 24 5.18 -10.54 1.53
C ARG A 24 5.99 -10.09 0.31
N HIS A 25 5.38 -10.05 -0.88
CA HIS A 25 6.05 -9.56 -2.08
C HIS A 25 6.53 -8.11 -1.91
N ALA A 26 5.70 -7.24 -1.35
CA ALA A 26 6.08 -5.87 -1.06
C ALA A 26 7.22 -5.77 -0.03
N VAL A 27 7.24 -6.60 1.03
CA VAL A 27 8.30 -6.60 2.05
C VAL A 27 9.65 -7.03 1.45
N TYR A 28 9.69 -8.11 0.69
CA TYR A 28 10.94 -8.58 0.10
C TYR A 28 11.37 -7.76 -1.13
N GLY A 29 10.44 -7.13 -1.82
CA GLY A 29 10.71 -6.25 -2.96
C GLY A 29 11.14 -6.96 -4.26
N GLU A 30 11.20 -8.29 -4.26
CA GLU A 30 11.71 -9.09 -5.38
C GLU A 30 10.79 -9.04 -6.62
N ARG A 31 9.49 -8.77 -6.44
CA ARG A 31 8.47 -8.80 -7.50
C ARG A 31 7.66 -7.51 -7.61
N ILE A 32 8.15 -6.43 -7.02
CA ILE A 32 7.39 -5.18 -6.89
C ILE A 32 6.95 -4.60 -8.25
N GLU A 33 7.81 -4.71 -9.26
CA GLU A 33 7.51 -4.24 -10.62
C GLU A 33 6.39 -5.07 -11.27
N VAL A 34 6.39 -6.40 -11.02
CA VAL A 34 5.33 -7.30 -11.52
C VAL A 34 4.02 -7.02 -10.80
N ASP A 35 4.05 -6.87 -9.47
CA ASP A 35 2.86 -6.60 -8.68
C ASP A 35 2.26 -5.23 -9.02
N LEU A 36 3.09 -4.21 -9.25
CA LEU A 36 2.64 -2.89 -9.72
C LEU A 36 2.02 -2.97 -11.13
N ASN A 37 2.62 -3.74 -12.02
CA ASN A 37 2.05 -3.94 -13.35
C ASN A 37 0.68 -4.64 -13.29
N ASN A 38 0.54 -5.65 -12.43
CA ASN A 38 -0.76 -6.30 -12.19
C ASN A 38 -1.79 -5.30 -11.63
N ILE A 39 -1.40 -4.44 -10.68
CA ILE A 39 -2.27 -3.38 -10.16
C ILE A 39 -2.70 -2.41 -11.28
N MET A 40 -1.79 -2.04 -12.20
CA MET A 40 -2.10 -1.19 -13.34
C MET A 40 -3.09 -1.86 -14.29
N VAL A 41 -2.93 -3.16 -14.55
CA VAL A 41 -3.83 -3.94 -15.41
C VAL A 41 -5.21 -4.06 -14.74
N ASP A 42 -5.28 -4.53 -13.50
CA ASP A 42 -6.53 -4.69 -12.76
C ASP A 42 -7.33 -3.37 -12.70
N PHE A 43 -6.63 -2.26 -12.42
CA PHE A 43 -7.27 -0.95 -12.36
C PHE A 43 -7.71 -0.46 -13.74
N ALA A 44 -6.91 -0.66 -14.80
CA ALA A 44 -7.26 -0.24 -16.15
C ALA A 44 -8.48 -1.01 -16.67
N GLU A 45 -8.57 -2.33 -16.44
CA GLU A 45 -9.72 -3.15 -16.81
C GLU A 45 -10.99 -2.69 -16.12
N SER A 46 -10.96 -2.52 -14.78
CA SER A 46 -12.09 -2.01 -13.99
C SER A 46 -12.50 -0.59 -14.41
N PHE A 47 -11.52 0.27 -14.70
CA PHE A 47 -11.75 1.63 -15.15
C PHE A 47 -12.43 1.68 -16.53
N VAL A 48 -11.96 0.88 -17.49
CA VAL A 48 -12.55 0.77 -18.82
C VAL A 48 -13.93 0.12 -18.75
N GLU A 49 -14.17 -0.85 -17.89
CA GLU A 49 -15.49 -1.43 -17.68
C GLU A 49 -16.50 -0.38 -17.21
N THR A 50 -16.06 0.54 -16.34
CA THR A 50 -16.94 1.56 -15.75
C THR A 50 -17.16 2.75 -16.67
N TYR A 51 -16.11 3.23 -17.34
CA TYR A 51 -16.12 4.51 -18.06
C TYR A 51 -15.90 4.37 -19.58
N GLY A 52 -15.51 3.20 -20.05
CA GLY A 52 -15.16 2.98 -21.46
C GLY A 52 -16.31 3.12 -22.47
N ASP A 53 -17.56 3.02 -22.03
CA ASP A 53 -18.74 3.20 -22.88
C ASP A 53 -19.21 4.67 -22.95
N GLY A 54 -18.60 5.57 -22.15
CA GLY A 54 -18.91 6.99 -22.08
C GLY A 54 -18.31 7.83 -23.23
N GLU A 55 -18.34 9.13 -23.07
CA GLU A 55 -17.67 10.10 -23.97
C GLU A 55 -16.17 10.24 -23.61
N TYR A 56 -15.34 10.58 -24.58
CA TYR A 56 -13.89 10.71 -24.39
C TYR A 56 -13.52 11.74 -23.32
N GLU A 57 -14.19 12.89 -23.29
CA GLU A 57 -13.88 13.95 -22.31
C GLU A 57 -14.24 13.52 -20.88
N ASP A 58 -15.32 12.77 -20.67
CA ASP A 58 -15.69 12.21 -19.36
C ASP A 58 -14.67 11.14 -18.92
N PHE A 59 -14.29 10.25 -19.83
CA PHE A 59 -13.26 9.23 -19.60
C PHE A 59 -11.94 9.87 -19.18
N LYS A 60 -11.49 10.86 -19.94
CA LYS A 60 -10.26 11.62 -19.66
C LYS A 60 -10.33 12.36 -18.33
N PHE A 61 -11.44 13.02 -18.04
CA PHE A 61 -11.64 13.72 -16.77
C PHE A 61 -11.55 12.77 -15.58
N GLU A 62 -12.24 11.63 -15.65
CA GLU A 62 -12.22 10.63 -14.60
C GLU A 62 -10.82 10.02 -14.38
N MET A 63 -10.08 9.76 -15.46
CA MET A 63 -8.71 9.25 -15.37
C MET A 63 -7.78 10.26 -14.67
N ILE A 64 -7.87 11.53 -15.03
CA ILE A 64 -7.10 12.59 -14.36
C ILE A 64 -7.54 12.73 -12.90
N ARG A 65 -8.84 12.71 -12.62
CA ARG A 65 -9.40 12.85 -11.28
C ARG A 65 -8.95 11.71 -10.34
N GLN A 66 -9.00 10.48 -10.81
CA GLN A 66 -8.72 9.32 -9.97
C GLN A 66 -7.23 9.09 -9.76
N VAL A 67 -6.45 9.14 -10.83
CA VAL A 67 -5.01 8.75 -10.79
C VAL A 67 -4.04 9.83 -11.27
N ALA A 68 -4.52 11.01 -11.65
CA ALA A 68 -3.70 12.13 -12.15
C ALA A 68 -2.87 11.79 -13.39
N VAL A 69 -3.37 10.92 -14.26
CA VAL A 69 -2.78 10.58 -15.54
C VAL A 69 -3.73 11.05 -16.65
N GLN A 70 -3.18 11.71 -17.66
CA GLN A 70 -3.91 12.11 -18.85
C GLN A 70 -3.70 11.05 -19.93
N PRO A 71 -4.77 10.60 -20.63
CA PRO A 71 -4.63 9.70 -21.78
C PRO A 71 -3.67 10.28 -22.84
N SER A 72 -2.84 9.45 -23.44
CA SER A 72 -1.94 9.82 -24.54
C SER A 72 -2.63 9.75 -25.91
N PHE A 73 -3.76 9.09 -25.97
CA PHE A 73 -4.58 8.89 -27.17
C PHE A 73 -5.65 9.98 -27.33
N ASN A 74 -6.07 10.21 -28.56
CA ASN A 74 -7.10 11.19 -28.90
C ASN A 74 -8.51 10.55 -28.98
N GLU A 75 -9.54 11.40 -29.21
CA GLU A 75 -10.94 10.96 -29.29
C GLU A 75 -11.19 9.92 -30.37
N ASN A 76 -10.58 10.05 -31.57
CA ASN A 76 -10.76 9.10 -32.65
C ASN A 76 -10.18 7.71 -32.28
N GLU A 77 -9.00 7.70 -31.68
CA GLU A 77 -8.36 6.47 -31.19
C GLU A 77 -9.17 5.82 -30.07
N PHE A 78 -9.76 6.64 -29.20
CA PHE A 78 -10.67 6.17 -28.15
C PHE A 78 -11.91 5.49 -28.75
N GLU A 79 -12.59 6.13 -29.69
CA GLU A 79 -13.79 5.59 -30.31
C GLU A 79 -13.52 4.30 -31.11
N GLU A 80 -12.33 4.15 -31.67
CA GLU A 80 -11.90 2.90 -32.30
C GLU A 80 -11.62 1.81 -31.27
N ALA A 81 -10.87 2.15 -30.20
CA ALA A 81 -10.47 1.20 -29.16
C ALA A 81 -11.64 0.77 -28.27
N LYS A 82 -12.64 1.64 -28.05
CA LYS A 82 -13.88 1.38 -27.32
C LYS A 82 -14.64 0.14 -27.82
N LYS A 83 -14.54 -0.17 -29.12
CA LYS A 83 -15.13 -1.37 -29.73
C LYS A 83 -14.54 -2.68 -29.20
N LYS A 84 -13.33 -2.61 -28.61
CA LYS A 84 -12.61 -3.73 -28.02
C LYS A 84 -12.01 -3.29 -26.68
N ARG A 85 -12.74 -3.54 -25.58
CA ARG A 85 -12.35 -3.13 -24.22
C ARG A 85 -10.92 -3.51 -23.84
N GLU A 86 -10.46 -4.69 -24.29
CA GLU A 86 -9.08 -5.14 -24.07
C GLU A 86 -8.03 -4.22 -24.71
N VAL A 87 -8.33 -3.68 -25.91
CA VAL A 87 -7.42 -2.74 -26.58
C VAL A 87 -7.37 -1.43 -25.83
N LEU A 88 -8.52 -0.88 -25.43
CA LEU A 88 -8.60 0.35 -24.66
C LEU A 88 -7.90 0.19 -23.29
N ALA A 89 -8.13 -0.92 -22.59
CA ALA A 89 -7.42 -1.22 -21.35
C ALA A 89 -5.91 -1.30 -21.55
N GLY A 90 -5.44 -1.92 -22.63
CA GLY A 90 -4.02 -1.96 -22.99
C GLY A 90 -3.39 -0.57 -23.22
N MET A 91 -4.15 0.35 -23.84
CA MET A 91 -3.71 1.75 -24.01
C MET A 91 -3.60 2.47 -22.67
N VAL A 92 -4.57 2.29 -21.79
CA VAL A 92 -4.55 2.86 -20.43
C VAL A 92 -3.39 2.29 -19.61
N VAL A 93 -3.13 0.98 -19.67
CA VAL A 93 -1.96 0.36 -18.99
C VAL A 93 -0.66 0.98 -19.47
N LYS A 94 -0.51 1.19 -20.77
CA LYS A 94 0.68 1.87 -21.32
C LYS A 94 0.85 3.27 -20.77
N ASP A 95 -0.23 4.05 -20.71
CA ASP A 95 -0.19 5.40 -20.12
C ASP A 95 0.23 5.38 -18.65
N PHE A 96 -0.19 4.38 -17.88
CA PHE A 96 0.24 4.19 -16.49
C PHE A 96 1.71 3.82 -16.38
N GLN A 97 2.21 2.92 -17.23
CA GLN A 97 3.62 2.55 -17.27
C GLN A 97 4.50 3.75 -17.63
N ASP A 98 4.09 4.56 -18.62
CA ASP A 98 4.78 5.77 -19.01
C ASP A 98 4.75 6.84 -17.90
N ALA A 99 3.62 6.99 -17.20
CA ALA A 99 3.51 7.88 -16.05
C ALA A 99 4.43 7.44 -14.90
N TYR A 100 4.49 6.14 -14.61
CA TYR A 100 5.41 5.57 -13.62
C TYR A 100 6.87 5.86 -13.96
N ALA A 101 7.27 5.60 -15.21
CA ALA A 101 8.62 5.86 -15.70
C ALA A 101 8.98 7.35 -15.61
N ARG A 102 8.07 8.25 -16.01
CA ARG A 102 8.28 9.71 -15.89
C ARG A 102 8.46 10.14 -14.43
N ARG A 103 7.66 9.61 -13.50
CA ARG A 103 7.79 9.93 -12.07
C ARG A 103 9.10 9.43 -11.49
N MET A 104 9.48 8.20 -11.82
CA MET A 104 10.79 7.64 -11.41
C MET A 104 11.93 8.52 -11.89
N ALA A 105 11.93 8.92 -13.15
CA ALA A 105 12.97 9.79 -13.72
C ALA A 105 12.99 11.18 -13.05
N SER A 106 11.82 11.78 -12.80
CA SER A 106 11.72 13.09 -12.14
C SER A 106 12.24 13.07 -10.70
N ILE A 107 11.87 12.06 -9.92
CA ILE A 107 12.34 11.90 -8.53
C ILE A 107 13.84 11.60 -8.51
N ALA A 108 14.32 10.74 -9.40
CA ALA A 108 15.73 10.44 -9.52
C ALA A 108 16.55 11.70 -9.86
N ALA A 109 16.13 12.48 -10.84
CA ALA A 109 16.80 13.73 -11.23
C ALA A 109 16.88 14.75 -10.08
N THR A 110 15.83 14.81 -9.24
CA THR A 110 15.78 15.72 -8.10
C THR A 110 16.64 15.23 -6.93
N THR A 111 16.69 13.93 -6.68
CA THR A 111 17.35 13.36 -5.50
C THR A 111 18.83 13.05 -5.75
N TYR A 112 19.20 12.66 -6.96
CA TYR A 112 20.55 12.19 -7.27
C TYR A 112 21.69 13.19 -6.96
N PRO A 113 21.57 14.51 -7.23
CA PRO A 113 22.63 15.47 -6.88
C PRO A 113 22.93 15.49 -5.37
N VAL A 114 21.91 15.36 -4.54
CA VAL A 114 22.06 15.32 -3.09
C VAL A 114 22.64 13.98 -2.63
N ILE A 115 22.14 12.87 -3.17
CA ILE A 115 22.66 11.53 -2.91
C ILE A 115 24.13 11.43 -3.25
N LYS A 116 24.53 11.92 -4.44
CA LYS A 116 25.93 11.95 -4.90
C LYS A 116 26.82 12.74 -3.94
N ASN A 117 26.42 13.93 -3.54
CA ASN A 117 27.17 14.76 -2.60
C ASN A 117 27.33 14.07 -1.23
N VAL A 118 26.28 13.41 -0.72
CA VAL A 118 26.33 12.67 0.54
C VAL A 118 27.24 11.46 0.42
N TYR A 119 27.15 10.71 -0.69
CA TYR A 119 27.98 9.53 -0.92
C TYR A 119 29.47 9.88 -1.03
N GLU A 120 29.82 10.89 -1.83
CA GLU A 120 31.22 11.30 -2.05
C GLU A 120 31.88 11.88 -0.79
N LYS A 121 31.11 12.54 0.09
CA LYS A 121 31.65 13.18 1.28
C LYS A 121 31.56 12.33 2.56
N ASN A 122 30.55 11.50 2.68
CA ASN A 122 30.18 10.87 3.96
C ASN A 122 29.83 9.37 3.81
N ALA A 123 30.28 8.67 2.76
CA ALA A 123 29.94 7.25 2.55
C ALA A 123 30.32 6.34 3.73
N ALA A 124 31.37 6.70 4.49
CA ALA A 124 31.77 5.94 5.67
C ALA A 124 30.88 6.15 6.91
N GLN A 125 30.02 7.19 6.92
CA GLN A 125 29.19 7.55 8.08
C GLN A 125 27.74 7.10 7.95
N TYR A 126 27.23 6.94 6.71
CA TYR A 126 25.83 6.65 6.44
C TYR A 126 25.68 5.43 5.53
N GLU A 127 25.08 4.39 6.05
CA GLU A 127 24.67 3.21 5.27
C GLU A 127 23.31 3.46 4.61
N ASN A 128 22.40 4.06 5.36
CA ASN A 128 21.03 4.36 4.89
C ASN A 128 20.73 5.86 5.02
N ILE A 129 19.96 6.37 4.07
CA ILE A 129 19.44 7.74 4.07
C ILE A 129 17.92 7.73 4.03
N TYR A 130 17.31 8.82 4.49
CA TYR A 130 15.87 9.02 4.41
C TYR A 130 15.57 10.13 3.40
N VAL A 131 14.82 9.79 2.36
CA VAL A 131 14.42 10.74 1.32
C VAL A 131 12.94 11.07 1.52
N PRO A 132 12.56 12.35 1.74
CA PRO A 132 11.17 12.74 1.82
C PRO A 132 10.53 12.73 0.43
N VAL A 133 9.44 11.98 0.27
CA VAL A 133 8.62 11.96 -0.93
C VAL A 133 7.19 12.29 -0.53
N SER A 134 6.51 13.15 -1.28
CA SER A 134 5.14 13.60 -0.99
C SER A 134 4.20 13.29 -2.16
N ASP A 135 2.94 13.02 -1.86
CA ASP A 135 1.82 12.95 -2.81
C ASP A 135 0.98 14.24 -2.87
N GLY A 136 1.46 15.29 -2.16
CA GLY A 136 0.74 16.55 -1.97
C GLY A 136 -0.19 16.59 -0.74
N ARG A 137 -0.43 15.45 -0.11
CA ARG A 137 -1.23 15.34 1.13
C ARG A 137 -0.41 14.82 2.30
N ARG A 138 0.39 13.78 2.05
CA ARG A 138 1.24 13.10 3.06
C ARG A 138 2.70 13.22 2.64
N VAL A 139 3.60 13.20 3.61
CA VAL A 139 5.05 13.11 3.37
C VAL A 139 5.54 11.79 3.93
N PHE A 140 6.22 11.03 3.12
CA PHE A 140 6.78 9.73 3.45
C PHE A 140 8.30 9.84 3.52
N ASN A 141 8.88 9.49 4.65
CA ASN A 141 10.32 9.38 4.77
C ASN A 141 10.77 7.99 4.29
N VAL A 142 11.26 7.92 3.07
CA VAL A 142 11.63 6.67 2.41
C VAL A 142 13.05 6.27 2.81
N PRO A 143 13.24 5.13 3.52
CA PRO A 143 14.57 4.62 3.82
C PRO A 143 15.18 4.01 2.55
N VAL A 144 16.39 4.41 2.21
CA VAL A 144 17.10 3.93 1.02
C VAL A 144 18.56 3.67 1.38
N ASP A 145 19.10 2.55 0.93
CA ASP A 145 20.54 2.25 0.98
C ASP A 145 21.29 3.27 0.15
N LEU A 146 22.25 3.97 0.75
CA LEU A 146 22.98 5.07 0.12
C LEU A 146 23.77 4.62 -1.10
N LYS A 147 24.41 3.45 -1.03
CA LYS A 147 25.20 2.89 -2.14
C LYS A 147 24.30 2.51 -3.31
N LYS A 148 23.19 1.80 -3.05
CA LYS A 148 22.24 1.44 -4.12
C LYS A 148 21.59 2.66 -4.75
N ALA A 149 21.28 3.68 -3.94
CA ALA A 149 20.75 4.95 -4.46
C ALA A 149 21.74 5.69 -5.33
N TYR A 150 23.03 5.64 -5.00
CA TYR A 150 24.10 6.22 -5.81
C TYR A 150 24.30 5.43 -7.10
N ASP A 151 24.44 4.10 -7.03
CA ASP A 151 24.68 3.21 -8.18
C ASP A 151 23.52 3.22 -9.19
N SER A 152 22.29 3.44 -8.73
CA SER A 152 21.08 3.53 -9.56
C SER A 152 20.75 4.94 -10.05
N GLU A 153 21.64 5.92 -9.80
CA GLU A 153 21.41 7.33 -10.13
C GLU A 153 20.10 7.88 -9.56
N GLY A 154 19.73 7.43 -8.33
CA GLY A 154 18.52 7.88 -7.62
C GLY A 154 17.24 7.10 -7.94
N LYS A 155 17.24 6.19 -8.91
CA LYS A 155 16.04 5.41 -9.29
C LYS A 155 15.55 4.51 -8.16
N GLU A 156 16.47 4.02 -7.33
CA GLU A 156 16.15 3.19 -6.17
C GLU A 156 15.22 3.89 -5.17
N VAL A 157 15.28 5.22 -5.08
CA VAL A 157 14.39 6.02 -4.22
C VAL A 157 12.93 5.78 -4.56
N PHE A 158 12.58 5.81 -5.85
CA PHE A 158 11.18 5.62 -6.27
C PHE A 158 10.73 4.17 -6.15
N LYS A 159 11.63 3.20 -6.34
CA LYS A 159 11.33 1.79 -6.09
C LYS A 159 11.03 1.53 -4.61
N HIS A 160 11.84 2.08 -3.72
CA HIS A 160 11.59 2.00 -2.28
C HIS A 160 10.33 2.75 -1.86
N PHE A 161 10.06 3.92 -2.46
CA PHE A 161 8.80 4.62 -2.24
C PHE A 161 7.59 3.77 -2.64
N SER A 162 7.64 3.14 -3.83
CA SER A 162 6.57 2.24 -4.28
C SER A 162 6.33 1.10 -3.29
N LYS A 163 7.40 0.51 -2.76
CA LYS A 163 7.34 -0.52 -1.71
C LYS A 163 6.65 -0.01 -0.44
N VAL A 164 7.06 1.16 0.05
CA VAL A 164 6.49 1.78 1.26
C VAL A 164 5.00 2.05 1.06
N ILE A 165 4.60 2.63 -0.08
CA ILE A 165 3.20 2.95 -0.37
C ILE A 165 2.35 1.68 -0.44
N MET A 166 2.81 0.64 -1.14
CA MET A 166 2.09 -0.63 -1.18
C MET A 166 1.86 -1.21 0.21
N LEU A 167 2.89 -1.21 1.07
CA LEU A 167 2.76 -1.73 2.43
C LEU A 167 1.79 -0.91 3.28
N VAL A 168 1.90 0.41 3.23
CA VAL A 168 1.03 1.31 4.02
C VAL A 168 -0.44 1.13 3.62
N ILE A 169 -0.74 1.15 2.33
CA ILE A 169 -2.12 1.05 1.83
C ILE A 169 -2.69 -0.35 2.08
N ILE A 170 -1.93 -1.41 1.82
CA ILE A 170 -2.38 -2.78 2.11
C ILE A 170 -2.71 -2.95 3.60
N ASP A 171 -1.86 -2.43 4.50
CA ASP A 171 -2.06 -2.57 5.94
C ASP A 171 -3.25 -1.72 6.44
N GLU A 172 -3.45 -0.50 5.90
CA GLU A 172 -4.58 0.38 6.23
C GLU A 172 -5.91 -0.21 5.74
N ASP A 173 -6.00 -0.61 4.46
CA ASP A 173 -7.21 -1.17 3.87
C ASP A 173 -7.57 -2.53 4.49
N TRP A 174 -6.58 -3.38 4.76
CA TRP A 174 -6.83 -4.66 5.44
C TRP A 174 -7.39 -4.48 6.85
N LYS A 175 -6.86 -3.52 7.59
CA LYS A 175 -7.37 -3.20 8.94
C LYS A 175 -8.81 -2.71 8.91
N GLU A 176 -9.18 -1.90 7.92
CA GLU A 176 -10.56 -1.44 7.74
C GLU A 176 -11.49 -2.59 7.33
N HIS A 177 -11.04 -3.39 6.36
CA HIS A 177 -11.79 -4.56 5.90
C HIS A 177 -12.09 -5.57 7.03
N LEU A 178 -11.16 -5.78 7.95
CA LEU A 178 -11.42 -6.64 9.12
C LEU A 178 -12.60 -6.12 9.96
N ARG A 179 -12.74 -4.80 10.12
CA ARG A 179 -13.87 -4.20 10.82
C ARG A 179 -15.18 -4.39 10.05
N GLU A 180 -15.16 -4.12 8.73
CA GLU A 180 -16.33 -4.35 7.87
C GLU A 180 -16.79 -5.81 7.89
N MET A 181 -15.85 -6.76 7.93
CA MET A 181 -16.16 -8.20 8.04
C MET A 181 -16.75 -8.58 9.41
N ASP A 182 -16.30 -7.95 10.49
CA ASP A 182 -16.90 -8.15 11.82
C ASP A 182 -18.31 -7.61 11.86
N ASP A 183 -18.57 -6.45 11.28
CA ASP A 183 -19.91 -5.85 11.17
C ASP A 183 -20.82 -6.71 10.28
N LEU A 184 -20.33 -7.20 9.15
CA LEU A 184 -21.04 -8.13 8.28
C LEU A 184 -21.42 -9.41 9.04
N ARG A 185 -20.51 -10.00 9.81
CA ARG A 185 -20.75 -11.20 10.61
C ARG A 185 -21.86 -11.00 11.64
N GLN A 186 -21.97 -9.81 12.20
CA GLN A 186 -23.05 -9.46 13.14
C GLN A 186 -24.38 -9.27 12.40
N SER A 187 -24.39 -8.56 11.28
CA SER A 187 -25.60 -8.27 10.50
C SER A 187 -26.26 -9.53 9.95
N VAL A 188 -25.46 -10.47 9.44
CA VAL A 188 -25.94 -11.72 8.84
C VAL A 188 -26.64 -12.64 9.86
N ARG A 189 -26.31 -12.54 11.16
CA ARG A 189 -27.04 -13.27 12.21
C ARG A 189 -28.52 -12.88 12.27
N ASN A 190 -28.84 -11.63 11.92
CA ASN A 190 -30.22 -11.14 11.92
C ASN A 190 -30.99 -11.60 10.66
N ALA A 191 -30.30 -11.93 9.56
CA ALA A 191 -30.91 -12.42 8.33
C ALA A 191 -31.59 -13.80 8.48
N SER A 192 -31.28 -14.54 9.53
CA SER A 192 -31.96 -15.81 9.85
C SER A 192 -33.45 -15.64 10.05
N TYR A 193 -33.94 -14.47 10.41
CA TYR A 193 -35.39 -14.17 10.57
C TYR A 193 -36.12 -14.09 9.20
N GLU A 194 -35.36 -13.86 8.08
CA GLU A 194 -35.92 -13.74 6.74
C GLU A 194 -35.92 -15.07 5.95
N GLN A 195 -35.68 -16.20 6.57
CA GLN A 195 -35.59 -17.53 5.93
C GLN A 195 -34.51 -17.67 4.87
N LYS A 196 -33.51 -16.79 4.86
CA LYS A 196 -32.34 -16.85 3.98
C LYS A 196 -31.20 -17.60 4.67
N ASP A 197 -30.37 -18.28 3.88
CA ASP A 197 -29.16 -18.92 4.41
C ASP A 197 -28.11 -17.86 4.80
N PRO A 198 -27.82 -17.66 6.09
CA PRO A 198 -26.88 -16.65 6.55
C PRO A 198 -25.46 -16.86 6.00
N LEU A 199 -25.05 -18.10 5.81
CA LEU A 199 -23.72 -18.42 5.30
C LEU A 199 -23.56 -18.02 3.82
N LEU A 200 -24.61 -18.24 3.01
CA LEU A 200 -24.58 -17.85 1.60
C LEU A 200 -24.51 -16.33 1.45
N ILE A 201 -25.29 -15.60 2.25
CA ILE A 201 -25.25 -14.13 2.29
C ILE A 201 -23.86 -13.66 2.70
N TYR A 202 -23.31 -14.24 3.77
CA TYR A 202 -21.97 -13.89 4.24
C TYR A 202 -20.90 -14.10 3.16
N LYS A 203 -20.91 -15.24 2.47
CA LYS A 203 -19.97 -15.53 1.38
C LYS A 203 -20.07 -14.51 0.25
N PHE A 204 -21.28 -14.16 -0.15
CA PHE A 204 -21.52 -13.20 -1.22
C PHE A 204 -21.10 -11.79 -0.83
N GLU A 205 -21.55 -11.31 0.32
CA GLU A 205 -21.22 -9.95 0.78
C GLU A 205 -19.73 -9.79 1.14
N SER A 206 -19.12 -10.84 1.71
CA SER A 206 -17.67 -10.83 1.99
C SER A 206 -16.84 -10.75 0.72
N TYR A 207 -17.26 -11.41 -0.37
CA TYR A 207 -16.61 -11.28 -1.66
C TYR A 207 -16.72 -9.85 -2.20
N ASN A 208 -17.91 -9.26 -2.15
CA ASN A 208 -18.15 -7.89 -2.58
C ASN A 208 -17.30 -6.86 -1.80
N LEU A 209 -17.25 -7.00 -0.47
CA LEU A 209 -16.43 -6.13 0.38
C LEU A 209 -14.94 -6.27 0.05
N PHE A 210 -14.47 -7.50 -0.13
CA PHE A 210 -13.07 -7.77 -0.45
C PHE A 210 -12.68 -7.22 -1.83
N SER A 211 -13.53 -7.40 -2.84
CA SER A 211 -13.32 -6.85 -4.18
C SER A 211 -13.24 -5.33 -4.15
N LYS A 212 -14.17 -4.66 -3.47
CA LYS A 212 -14.17 -3.19 -3.30
C LYS A 212 -12.92 -2.69 -2.57
N MET A 213 -12.48 -3.41 -1.54
CA MET A 213 -11.23 -3.08 -0.84
C MET A 213 -10.03 -3.15 -1.78
N LEU A 214 -9.91 -4.21 -2.60
CA LEU A 214 -8.81 -4.35 -3.56
C LEU A 214 -8.83 -3.26 -4.62
N GLU A 215 -10.00 -2.93 -5.17
CA GLU A 215 -10.17 -1.86 -6.17
C GLU A 215 -9.80 -0.49 -5.58
N LYS A 216 -10.26 -0.19 -4.37
CA LYS A 216 -9.91 1.03 -3.63
C LYS A 216 -8.40 1.12 -3.40
N GLY A 217 -7.78 0.04 -2.89
CA GLY A 217 -6.35 -0.03 -2.64
C GLY A 217 -5.51 0.14 -3.91
N ASN A 218 -5.88 -0.56 -4.99
CA ASN A 218 -5.20 -0.43 -6.28
C ASN A 218 -5.24 1.03 -6.78
N ARG A 219 -6.41 1.67 -6.73
CA ARG A 219 -6.57 3.08 -7.11
C ARG A 219 -5.73 4.02 -6.23
N GLU A 220 -5.72 3.81 -4.92
CA GLU A 220 -4.98 4.66 -3.99
C GLU A 220 -3.46 4.52 -4.17
N ILE A 221 -2.96 3.29 -4.40
CA ILE A 221 -1.56 3.03 -4.74
C ILE A 221 -1.16 3.82 -6.00
N LEU A 222 -1.89 3.66 -7.10
CA LEU A 222 -1.59 4.33 -8.35
C LEU A 222 -1.69 5.85 -8.23
N SER A 223 -2.75 6.36 -7.58
CA SER A 223 -2.94 7.79 -7.35
C SER A 223 -1.78 8.40 -6.56
N THR A 224 -1.31 7.72 -5.52
CA THR A 224 -0.18 8.18 -4.70
C THR A 224 1.13 8.16 -5.48
N LEU A 225 1.39 7.10 -6.24
CA LEU A 225 2.62 6.97 -7.05
C LEU A 225 2.68 8.02 -8.16
N PHE A 226 1.59 8.25 -8.89
CA PHE A 226 1.57 9.20 -10.01
C PHE A 226 1.57 10.67 -9.58
N LYS A 227 1.14 10.97 -8.34
CA LYS A 227 1.21 12.32 -7.74
C LYS A 227 2.52 12.57 -7.00
N ALA A 228 3.39 11.56 -6.85
CA ALA A 228 4.60 11.65 -6.05
C ALA A 228 5.58 12.72 -6.57
N PHE A 229 6.16 13.47 -5.64
CA PHE A 229 7.23 14.42 -5.89
C PHE A 229 8.13 14.57 -4.65
N VAL A 230 9.32 15.10 -4.83
CA VAL A 230 10.22 15.43 -3.71
C VAL A 230 9.96 16.88 -3.30
N PRO A 231 9.55 17.14 -2.04
CA PRO A 231 9.39 18.51 -1.57
C PRO A 231 10.78 19.16 -1.44
N VAL A 232 11.10 20.05 -2.38
CA VAL A 232 12.35 20.83 -2.32
C VAL A 232 12.14 21.95 -1.31
N LYS A 233 12.83 21.87 -0.16
CA LYS A 233 12.97 23.03 0.71
C LYS A 233 14.01 23.97 0.10
N GLU A 234 13.69 25.23 -0.04
CA GLU A 234 14.61 26.26 -0.54
C GLU A 234 15.89 26.45 0.33
N ASN A 235 15.95 25.81 1.51
CA ASN A 235 17.15 25.74 2.35
C ASN A 235 17.50 24.27 2.66
N PRO A 236 18.68 23.78 2.26
CA PRO A 236 19.18 22.48 2.63
C PRO A 236 19.78 22.52 4.06
N ASP A 237 19.01 22.84 5.07
CA ASP A 237 19.40 22.45 6.42
C ASP A 237 19.13 20.96 6.56
N VAL A 238 20.19 20.19 6.43
CA VAL A 238 20.21 18.76 6.76
C VAL A 238 19.85 18.65 8.23
N THR A 239 18.57 18.52 8.52
CA THR A 239 18.09 18.25 9.87
C THR A 239 18.62 16.87 10.22
N LYS A 240 19.69 16.82 11.01
CA LYS A 240 20.16 15.62 11.71
C LYS A 240 19.07 15.20 12.69
N GLN A 241 18.04 14.55 12.19
CA GLN A 241 17.16 13.78 13.07
C GLN A 241 17.94 12.51 13.44
N GLN A 242 18.71 12.64 14.53
CA GLN A 242 19.10 11.47 15.29
C GLN A 242 17.79 10.77 15.67
N MET A 243 17.58 9.56 15.14
CA MET A 243 16.54 8.69 15.69
C MET A 243 16.80 8.58 17.20
N PRO A 244 15.80 8.83 18.05
CA PRO A 244 15.91 8.43 19.44
C PRO A 244 16.07 6.90 19.42
N GLN A 245 17.28 6.42 19.71
CA GLN A 245 17.44 5.02 20.05
C GLN A 245 16.51 4.76 21.23
N PRO A 246 15.61 3.77 21.17
CA PRO A 246 14.85 3.40 22.34
C PRO A 246 15.86 2.90 23.37
N LYS A 247 16.21 3.76 24.33
CA LYS A 247 16.87 3.34 25.56
C LYS A 247 15.83 2.58 26.36
N THR A 248 15.59 1.34 25.98
CA THR A 248 14.89 0.40 26.81
C THR A 248 15.88 0.03 27.91
N ASP A 249 15.78 0.74 29.02
CA ASP A 249 16.50 0.41 30.24
C ASP A 249 15.88 -0.89 30.77
N LEU A 250 16.48 -2.01 30.40
CA LEU A 250 16.04 -3.35 30.81
C LEU A 250 16.19 -3.58 32.32
N SER A 251 16.84 -2.66 33.06
CA SER A 251 17.03 -2.77 34.50
C SER A 251 15.76 -2.49 35.32
N GLN A 252 14.70 -1.92 34.70
CA GLN A 252 13.41 -1.65 35.32
C GLN A 252 12.31 -2.69 35.04
N LEU A 253 12.60 -3.73 34.26
CA LEU A 253 11.70 -4.87 34.10
C LEU A 253 11.80 -5.80 35.32
N GLN A 254 11.23 -5.40 36.44
CA GLN A 254 10.90 -6.31 37.54
C GLN A 254 9.75 -7.19 37.04
N THR A 255 10.08 -8.45 36.75
CA THR A 255 9.06 -9.45 36.42
C THR A 255 8.20 -9.69 37.69
N SER A 256 6.88 -9.61 37.54
CA SER A 256 5.85 -9.83 38.58
C SER A 256 5.94 -11.21 39.28
N ARG A 257 6.94 -12.00 38.94
CA ARG A 257 7.22 -13.31 39.53
C ARG A 257 7.84 -13.20 40.93
N ASN A 258 8.45 -12.05 41.28
CA ASN A 258 9.09 -11.88 42.60
C ASN A 258 8.09 -11.47 43.70
N GLU A 259 6.96 -10.86 43.37
CA GLU A 259 5.94 -10.51 44.37
C GLU A 259 5.13 -11.72 44.86
N ALA A 260 4.92 -12.73 44.04
CA ALA A 260 4.25 -13.95 44.42
C ALA A 260 5.09 -14.83 45.37
N ALA A 261 6.42 -14.77 45.27
CA ALA A 261 7.32 -15.51 46.16
C ALA A 261 7.47 -14.82 47.53
N ALA A 262 7.40 -13.49 47.61
CA ALA A 262 7.46 -12.74 48.88
C ALA A 262 6.16 -12.88 49.71
N ALA A 263 5.01 -13.05 49.04
CA ALA A 263 3.72 -13.26 49.74
C ALA A 263 3.51 -14.68 50.29
N ALA A 264 4.22 -15.68 49.72
CA ALA A 264 4.18 -17.05 50.22
C ALA A 264 5.07 -17.32 51.45
N GLY A 265 6.18 -16.54 51.62
CA GLY A 265 7.13 -16.70 52.72
C GLY A 265 6.67 -16.08 54.07
N SER A 266 5.62 -15.27 54.12
CA SER A 266 5.13 -14.59 55.31
C SER A 266 4.04 -15.34 56.06
N ARG A 267 3.54 -16.49 55.57
CA ARG A 267 2.49 -17.30 56.19
C ARG A 267 2.97 -18.49 57.03
N GLU A 268 4.27 -18.75 57.07
CA GLU A 268 4.82 -19.91 57.83
C GLU A 268 5.49 -19.55 59.16
N LYS A 269 5.39 -18.31 59.64
CA LYS A 269 5.95 -17.89 60.97
C LYS A 269 4.91 -17.42 61.98
N SER A 270 3.73 -17.97 61.92
CA SER A 270 2.70 -17.72 62.95
C SER A 270 1.93 -19.00 63.22
N LYS A 271 2.60 -19.96 63.88
CA LYS A 271 2.05 -20.98 64.76
C LYS A 271 3.06 -21.40 65.77
#